data_03e98db274155e671af996127eb48a59
#
_entry.id   03e98db274155e671af996127eb48a59
#
_cell.length_a   1.000
_cell.length_b   1.000
_cell.length_c   1.000
_cell.angle_alpha   90.00
_cell.angle_beta   90.00
_cell.angle_gamma   90.00
#
_symmetry.space_group_name_H-M   'P 1'
#
loop_
_entity.id
_entity.type
_entity.pdbx_description
1 polymer ?
#
loop_
_entity_poly.entity_id
_entity_poly.type
_entity_poly.pdbx_seq_one_letter_code
_entity_poly.pdbx_strand_id
1 'polypeptide(L)'
;MTDPTAKPKLGRTFWTLNIIEMWERLAFYNLRVMAPIYIMQADNPGGLHLSATDKGTIYAWWAIVQSFLPIVTGGLADRFGYKRTMAFSVFTIIAGYLCIAFMRDVPGVSNYWSFLTAILVLATGTAFFKPGIQGSLAHQLTKENSSVGWGVFYWVVNVGAFVGHFLPSLFLLKGWFGAPANSPEAWRNLFIASAAFSSLNLLLLLTFKDVPSGASKTEGIGAVLWRTLTNIAEPRLLAFIAIMSCFWLMMFQLWDLQPNFIADWVDSGPMARSLGWLPAGIRQSVIEQTPRGPMVPQNVLLSFNAFFIIIGVVGMSWLTRRMRTLSAMLIGMCMAIVGLLVAGWTQSAWILVLGVLGFSLGEMMTGPKKSEYLALIAPPGKKGLYLGYVNIPVGIGVFLGSWLAGTVYQRFGEKANLALRYIAEYTPMGQTKSWDGNMASLESTLGIPRTEAMARLQEFSGLDPVAATQLLWHTYHPHVIWLPFAAIGIVAAIALFIFGRMARKWSDMNA
;
A
#
# COMPACT_ATOMS: atom_id res chain seq x y z
N MET A 1 -40.48 -4.35 -27.39
CA MET A 1 -39.39 -4.50 -28.36
C MET A 1 -38.19 -3.73 -27.82
N THR A 2 -37.17 -4.40 -27.34
CA THR A 2 -35.93 -3.75 -26.89
C THR A 2 -35.11 -3.39 -28.11
N ASP A 3 -34.69 -2.13 -28.21
CA ASP A 3 -33.83 -1.64 -29.27
C ASP A 3 -32.53 -2.48 -29.34
N PRO A 4 -32.26 -3.21 -30.45
CA PRO A 4 -31.08 -4.06 -30.57
C PRO A 4 -29.75 -3.25 -30.59
N THR A 5 -29.80 -1.93 -30.64
CA THR A 5 -28.64 -1.03 -30.62
C THR A 5 -28.36 -0.46 -29.24
N ALA A 6 -29.24 -0.69 -28.26
CA ALA A 6 -29.04 -0.19 -26.89
C ALA A 6 -27.94 -1.00 -26.20
N LYS A 7 -26.83 -0.34 -25.88
CA LYS A 7 -25.76 -0.94 -25.05
C LYS A 7 -26.36 -1.46 -23.74
N PRO A 8 -26.07 -2.72 -23.32
CA PRO A 8 -26.63 -3.28 -22.12
C PRO A 8 -26.24 -2.38 -20.91
N LYS A 9 -27.28 -1.89 -20.22
CA LYS A 9 -27.10 -1.01 -19.04
C LYS A 9 -26.49 -1.79 -17.89
N LEU A 10 -25.56 -1.16 -17.17
CA LEU A 10 -25.02 -1.68 -15.92
C LEU A 10 -26.14 -1.73 -14.86
N GLY A 11 -26.46 -2.92 -14.36
CA GLY A 11 -27.61 -3.17 -13.48
C GLY A 11 -27.41 -2.66 -12.05
N ARG A 12 -28.48 -2.68 -11.24
CA ARG A 12 -28.46 -2.26 -9.83
C ARG A 12 -27.41 -3.04 -9.01
N THR A 13 -27.34 -4.34 -9.19
CA THR A 13 -26.37 -5.20 -8.48
C THR A 13 -24.93 -4.82 -8.80
N PHE A 14 -24.61 -4.44 -10.05
CA PHE A 14 -23.30 -3.94 -10.43
C PHE A 14 -22.90 -2.72 -9.57
N TRP A 15 -23.79 -1.73 -9.44
CA TRP A 15 -23.52 -0.53 -8.64
C TRP A 15 -23.41 -0.83 -7.15
N THR A 16 -24.26 -1.74 -6.63
CA THR A 16 -24.16 -2.19 -5.23
C THR A 16 -22.80 -2.82 -4.94
N LEU A 17 -22.29 -3.69 -5.83
CA LEU A 17 -20.98 -4.31 -5.69
C LEU A 17 -19.85 -3.26 -5.74
N ASN A 18 -19.97 -2.26 -6.59
CA ASN A 18 -18.99 -1.15 -6.62
C ASN A 18 -19.02 -0.32 -5.34
N ILE A 19 -20.19 -0.06 -4.75
CA ILE A 19 -20.30 0.64 -3.47
C ILE A 19 -19.70 -0.20 -2.33
N ILE A 20 -19.90 -1.52 -2.31
CA ILE A 20 -19.28 -2.45 -1.36
C ILE A 20 -17.75 -2.37 -1.46
N GLU A 21 -17.21 -2.42 -2.66
CA GLU A 21 -15.76 -2.26 -2.87
C GLU A 21 -15.28 -0.89 -2.40
N MET A 22 -16.01 0.18 -2.69
CA MET A 22 -15.64 1.54 -2.28
C MET A 22 -15.49 1.67 -0.76
N TRP A 23 -16.48 1.18 0.03
CA TRP A 23 -16.41 1.22 1.49
C TRP A 23 -15.26 0.38 2.05
N GLU A 24 -15.05 -0.80 1.47
CA GLU A 24 -13.94 -1.64 1.88
C GLU A 24 -12.60 -0.98 1.56
N ARG A 25 -12.45 -0.39 0.37
CA ARG A 25 -11.23 0.33 -0.03
C ARG A 25 -10.98 1.56 0.85
N LEU A 26 -12.02 2.31 1.19
CA LEU A 26 -11.92 3.44 2.09
C LEU A 26 -11.33 3.01 3.45
N ALA A 27 -11.87 1.96 4.07
CA ALA A 27 -11.37 1.43 5.33
C ALA A 27 -9.94 0.87 5.21
N PHE A 28 -9.66 0.14 4.12
CA PHE A 28 -8.35 -0.46 3.87
C PHE A 28 -7.24 0.58 3.66
N TYR A 29 -7.46 1.58 2.81
CA TYR A 29 -6.45 2.59 2.53
C TYR A 29 -6.25 3.57 3.68
N ASN A 30 -7.27 3.82 4.52
CA ASN A 30 -7.09 4.50 5.80
C ASN A 30 -6.00 3.82 6.64
N LEU A 31 -6.13 2.49 6.87
CA LEU A 31 -5.11 1.75 7.60
C LEU A 31 -3.78 1.70 6.82
N ARG A 32 -3.83 1.43 5.52
CA ARG A 32 -2.63 1.19 4.70
C ARG A 32 -1.66 2.37 4.72
N VAL A 33 -2.17 3.59 4.64
CA VAL A 33 -1.35 4.81 4.64
C VAL A 33 -0.84 5.18 6.03
N MET A 34 -1.57 4.78 7.08
CA MET A 34 -1.23 5.14 8.45
C MET A 34 -0.48 4.06 9.22
N ALA A 35 -0.55 2.80 8.78
CA ALA A 35 0.12 1.70 9.47
C ALA A 35 1.64 1.92 9.64
N PRO A 36 2.41 2.47 8.66
CA PRO A 36 3.82 2.76 8.87
C PRO A 36 4.07 3.76 10.02
N ILE A 37 3.21 4.77 10.12
CA ILE A 37 3.28 5.79 11.20
C ILE A 37 2.88 5.17 12.54
N TYR A 38 1.76 4.43 12.57
CA TYR A 38 1.27 3.77 13.78
C TYR A 38 2.27 2.77 14.37
N ILE A 39 2.91 1.98 13.49
CA ILE A 39 3.81 0.91 13.94
C ILE A 39 5.12 1.47 14.50
N MET A 40 5.77 2.42 13.80
CA MET A 40 7.17 2.72 14.10
C MET A 40 7.50 4.18 14.38
N GLN A 41 6.62 5.15 14.03
CA GLN A 41 6.98 6.56 14.13
C GLN A 41 7.24 6.97 15.59
N ALA A 42 8.48 7.36 15.89
CA ALA A 42 8.94 7.58 17.26
C ALA A 42 8.29 8.81 17.92
N ASP A 43 8.02 9.87 17.14
CA ASP A 43 7.44 11.13 17.61
C ASP A 43 5.89 11.13 17.59
N ASN A 44 5.23 9.99 17.30
CA ASN A 44 3.78 9.86 17.35
C ASN A 44 3.32 9.28 18.70
N PRO A 45 2.67 10.07 19.60
CA PRO A 45 2.37 9.62 20.96
C PRO A 45 1.45 8.41 21.05
N GLY A 46 0.59 8.22 20.05
CA GLY A 46 -0.37 7.12 20.01
C GLY A 46 0.14 5.89 19.27
N GLY A 47 1.36 5.92 18.70
CA GLY A 47 1.95 4.80 17.95
C GLY A 47 2.41 3.64 18.84
N LEU A 48 2.81 2.55 18.20
CA LEU A 48 3.34 1.36 18.90
C LEU A 48 4.84 1.47 19.21
N HIS A 49 5.54 2.40 18.57
CA HIS A 49 6.97 2.66 18.70
C HIS A 49 7.87 1.43 18.47
N LEU A 50 7.42 0.51 17.61
CA LEU A 50 8.21 -0.65 17.19
C LEU A 50 9.34 -0.22 16.25
N SER A 51 10.35 -1.06 16.09
CA SER A 51 11.45 -0.78 15.18
C SER A 51 11.04 -0.78 13.71
N ALA A 52 11.84 -0.18 12.84
CA ALA A 52 11.63 -0.24 11.40
C ALA A 52 11.74 -1.68 10.85
N THR A 53 12.60 -2.52 11.43
CA THR A 53 12.70 -3.95 11.12
C THR A 53 11.44 -4.71 11.54
N ASP A 54 10.86 -4.41 12.70
CA ASP A 54 9.59 -5.01 13.12
C ASP A 54 8.47 -4.66 12.14
N LYS A 55 8.37 -3.38 11.74
CA LYS A 55 7.43 -2.93 10.71
C LYS A 55 7.63 -3.71 9.41
N GLY A 56 8.88 -3.82 8.94
CA GLY A 56 9.21 -4.55 7.72
C GLY A 56 8.76 -6.01 7.78
N THR A 57 8.98 -6.68 8.90
CA THR A 57 8.57 -8.07 9.12
C THR A 57 7.03 -8.22 9.18
N ILE A 58 6.34 -7.32 9.86
CA ILE A 58 4.86 -7.29 9.91
C ILE A 58 4.28 -7.14 8.50
N TYR A 59 4.81 -6.20 7.71
CA TYR A 59 4.36 -5.98 6.33
C TYR A 59 4.66 -7.16 5.42
N ALA A 60 5.79 -7.83 5.60
CA ALA A 60 6.16 -9.03 4.86
C ALA A 60 5.13 -10.16 5.11
N TRP A 61 4.78 -10.44 6.36
CA TRP A 61 3.75 -11.43 6.69
C TRP A 61 2.37 -11.03 6.19
N TRP A 62 2.01 -9.75 6.33
CA TRP A 62 0.76 -9.23 5.76
C TRP A 62 0.68 -9.49 4.26
N ALA A 63 1.76 -9.20 3.52
CA ALA A 63 1.82 -9.41 2.08
C ALA A 63 1.64 -10.88 1.68
N ILE A 64 2.27 -11.82 2.40
CA ILE A 64 2.11 -13.27 2.15
C ILE A 64 0.65 -13.67 2.27
N VAL A 65 0.01 -13.37 3.39
CA VAL A 65 -1.39 -13.78 3.60
C VAL A 65 -2.30 -13.12 2.57
N GLN A 66 -2.16 -11.81 2.37
CA GLN A 66 -3.05 -11.05 1.48
C GLN A 66 -2.91 -11.44 0.00
N SER A 67 -1.71 -11.88 -0.44
CA SER A 67 -1.46 -12.15 -1.86
C SER A 67 -1.58 -13.62 -2.23
N PHE A 68 -1.26 -14.54 -1.33
CA PHE A 68 -1.27 -15.97 -1.65
C PHE A 68 -2.55 -16.68 -1.19
N LEU A 69 -3.16 -16.24 -0.08
CA LEU A 69 -4.40 -16.84 0.39
C LEU A 69 -5.56 -16.75 -0.65
N PRO A 70 -5.68 -15.67 -1.47
CA PRO A 70 -6.69 -15.61 -2.53
C PRO A 70 -6.63 -16.75 -3.56
N ILE A 71 -5.48 -17.40 -3.74
CA ILE A 71 -5.33 -18.57 -4.62
C ILE A 71 -6.24 -19.71 -4.11
N VAL A 72 -6.35 -19.86 -2.79
CA VAL A 72 -7.18 -20.88 -2.15
C VAL A 72 -8.62 -20.39 -2.00
N THR A 73 -8.80 -19.14 -1.54
CA THR A 73 -10.13 -18.60 -1.22
C THR A 73 -10.98 -18.36 -2.46
N GLY A 74 -10.37 -18.21 -3.65
CA GLY A 74 -11.10 -18.19 -4.92
C GLY A 74 -11.89 -19.47 -5.15
N GLY A 75 -11.27 -20.63 -4.98
CA GLY A 75 -11.97 -21.92 -5.07
C GLY A 75 -13.02 -22.12 -3.99
N LEU A 76 -12.80 -21.57 -2.79
CA LEU A 76 -13.82 -21.58 -1.73
C LEU A 76 -15.00 -20.67 -2.07
N ALA A 77 -14.77 -19.50 -2.65
CA ALA A 77 -15.81 -18.59 -3.09
C ALA A 77 -16.69 -19.23 -4.19
N ASP A 78 -16.07 -19.92 -5.13
CA ASP A 78 -16.81 -20.68 -6.17
C ASP A 78 -17.65 -21.81 -5.58
N ARG A 79 -17.16 -22.48 -4.53
CA ARG A 79 -17.85 -23.61 -3.92
C ARG A 79 -18.99 -23.21 -2.98
N PHE A 80 -18.76 -22.19 -2.13
CA PHE A 80 -19.70 -21.78 -1.08
C PHE A 80 -20.64 -20.64 -1.50
N GLY A 81 -20.36 -19.98 -2.63
CA GLY A 81 -21.07 -18.82 -3.14
C GLY A 81 -20.39 -17.51 -2.76
N TYR A 82 -20.41 -16.57 -3.70
CA TYR A 82 -19.70 -15.30 -3.57
C TYR A 82 -20.23 -14.44 -2.42
N LYS A 83 -21.55 -14.36 -2.27
CA LYS A 83 -22.18 -13.55 -1.22
C LYS A 83 -21.85 -14.06 0.18
N ARG A 84 -21.87 -15.38 0.41
CA ARG A 84 -21.52 -15.99 1.70
C ARG A 84 -20.05 -15.77 2.01
N THR A 85 -19.19 -15.91 1.01
CA THR A 85 -17.75 -15.66 1.15
C THR A 85 -17.46 -14.19 1.48
N MET A 86 -18.16 -13.25 0.84
CA MET A 86 -18.05 -11.83 1.18
C MET A 86 -18.56 -11.53 2.60
N ALA A 87 -19.68 -12.15 3.03
CA ALA A 87 -20.17 -11.97 4.39
C ALA A 87 -19.14 -12.44 5.44
N PHE A 88 -18.59 -13.66 5.28
CA PHE A 88 -17.52 -14.17 6.13
C PHE A 88 -16.30 -13.22 6.13
N SER A 89 -15.89 -12.76 4.95
CA SER A 89 -14.80 -11.79 4.79
C SER A 89 -15.04 -10.51 5.58
N VAL A 90 -16.22 -9.89 5.42
CA VAL A 90 -16.54 -8.63 6.10
C VAL A 90 -16.55 -8.80 7.62
N PHE A 91 -17.10 -9.91 8.15
CA PHE A 91 -17.01 -10.20 9.59
C PHE A 91 -15.55 -10.32 10.06
N THR A 92 -14.70 -11.01 9.28
CA THR A 92 -13.29 -11.18 9.60
C THR A 92 -12.53 -9.84 9.52
N ILE A 93 -12.85 -8.99 8.53
CA ILE A 93 -12.29 -7.63 8.40
C ILE A 93 -12.66 -6.77 9.60
N ILE A 94 -13.93 -6.77 10.02
CA ILE A 94 -14.40 -6.04 11.21
C ILE A 94 -13.66 -6.54 12.45
N ALA A 95 -13.55 -7.85 12.64
CA ALA A 95 -12.80 -8.43 13.74
C ALA A 95 -11.32 -7.99 13.72
N GLY A 96 -10.67 -7.97 12.54
CA GLY A 96 -9.31 -7.48 12.37
C GLY A 96 -9.14 -6.02 12.81
N TYR A 97 -10.01 -5.12 12.37
CA TYR A 97 -9.96 -3.71 12.79
C TYR A 97 -10.22 -3.55 14.30
N LEU A 98 -11.16 -4.29 14.86
CA LEU A 98 -11.41 -4.25 16.31
C LEU A 98 -10.22 -4.82 17.10
N CYS A 99 -9.58 -5.88 16.61
CA CYS A 99 -8.34 -6.37 17.21
C CYS A 99 -7.25 -5.29 17.20
N ILE A 100 -7.03 -4.60 16.07
CA ILE A 100 -6.07 -3.49 15.99
C ILE A 100 -6.43 -2.37 16.99
N ALA A 101 -7.72 -2.07 17.15
CA ALA A 101 -8.20 -1.01 18.05
C ALA A 101 -7.99 -1.33 19.54
N PHE A 102 -8.08 -2.61 19.94
CA PHE A 102 -8.15 -2.99 21.35
C PHE A 102 -7.00 -3.89 21.83
N MET A 103 -6.14 -4.41 20.94
CA MET A 103 -5.04 -5.31 21.32
C MET A 103 -3.70 -4.57 21.57
N ARG A 104 -3.73 -3.26 21.75
CA ARG A 104 -2.57 -2.49 22.17
C ARG A 104 -2.35 -2.67 23.68
N ASP A 105 -1.09 -2.79 24.10
CA ASP A 105 -0.66 -2.84 25.50
C ASP A 105 -1.35 -3.95 26.31
N VAL A 106 -1.59 -5.11 25.68
CA VAL A 106 -2.16 -6.29 26.34
C VAL A 106 -1.14 -6.85 27.33
N PRO A 107 -1.52 -7.02 28.61
CA PRO A 107 -0.60 -7.54 29.61
C PRO A 107 0.01 -8.89 29.22
N GLY A 108 1.34 -8.99 29.28
CA GLY A 108 2.07 -10.22 28.95
C GLY A 108 2.28 -10.49 27.45
N VAL A 109 1.76 -9.63 26.56
CA VAL A 109 1.96 -9.77 25.11
C VAL A 109 2.63 -8.50 24.56
N SER A 110 3.73 -8.66 23.83
CA SER A 110 4.35 -7.49 23.19
C SER A 110 3.46 -6.90 22.09
N ASN A 111 3.54 -5.59 21.88
CA ASN A 111 2.79 -4.89 20.82
C ASN A 111 3.10 -5.42 19.42
N TYR A 112 4.29 -5.99 19.20
CA TYR A 112 4.64 -6.65 17.96
C TYR A 112 3.69 -7.85 17.67
N TRP A 113 3.55 -8.79 18.60
CA TRP A 113 2.72 -9.97 18.42
C TRP A 113 1.23 -9.64 18.40
N SER A 114 0.80 -8.69 19.22
CA SER A 114 -0.58 -8.20 19.23
C SER A 114 -0.96 -7.63 17.87
N PHE A 115 -0.15 -6.72 17.33
CA PHE A 115 -0.43 -6.08 16.05
C PHE A 115 -0.25 -7.06 14.88
N LEU A 116 0.78 -7.91 14.90
CA LEU A 116 0.97 -8.93 13.87
C LEU A 116 -0.27 -9.85 13.79
N THR A 117 -0.75 -10.35 14.92
CA THR A 117 -1.95 -11.21 14.93
C THR A 117 -3.17 -10.47 14.39
N ALA A 118 -3.41 -9.24 14.84
CA ALA A 118 -4.55 -8.44 14.40
C ALA A 118 -4.51 -8.15 12.88
N ILE A 119 -3.34 -7.80 12.34
CA ILE A 119 -3.19 -7.53 10.90
C ILE A 119 -3.32 -8.80 10.06
N LEU A 120 -2.92 -9.96 10.56
CA LEU A 120 -3.10 -11.24 9.86
C LEU A 120 -4.57 -11.66 9.83
N VAL A 121 -5.35 -11.38 10.88
CA VAL A 121 -6.82 -11.56 10.86
C VAL A 121 -7.43 -10.67 9.78
N LEU A 122 -7.04 -9.39 9.73
CA LEU A 122 -7.50 -8.45 8.71
C LEU A 122 -7.10 -8.92 7.30
N ALA A 123 -5.85 -9.35 7.11
CA ALA A 123 -5.33 -9.87 5.85
C ALA A 123 -6.11 -11.09 5.37
N THR A 124 -6.47 -11.97 6.28
CA THR A 124 -7.33 -13.14 5.99
C THR A 124 -8.69 -12.68 5.48
N GLY A 125 -9.33 -11.74 6.18
CA GLY A 125 -10.60 -11.17 5.73
C GLY A 125 -10.52 -10.59 4.31
N THR A 126 -9.52 -9.75 4.03
CA THR A 126 -9.32 -9.13 2.71
C THR A 126 -9.00 -10.16 1.62
N ALA A 127 -8.33 -11.26 1.97
CA ALA A 127 -8.05 -12.36 1.04
C ALA A 127 -9.31 -13.12 0.60
N PHE A 128 -10.32 -13.23 1.45
CA PHE A 128 -11.64 -13.77 1.09
C PHE A 128 -12.50 -12.76 0.32
N PHE A 129 -12.31 -11.47 0.58
CA PHE A 129 -13.11 -10.41 -0.04
C PHE A 129 -12.93 -10.34 -1.56
N LYS A 130 -11.68 -10.33 -2.02
CA LYS A 130 -11.34 -10.10 -3.43
C LYS A 130 -11.97 -11.12 -4.40
N PRO A 131 -11.85 -12.43 -4.19
CA PRO A 131 -12.52 -13.40 -5.05
C PRO A 131 -14.04 -13.26 -5.03
N GLY A 132 -14.64 -13.00 -3.88
CA GLY A 132 -16.07 -12.82 -3.71
C GLY A 132 -16.63 -11.65 -4.52
N ILE A 133 -16.02 -10.47 -4.38
CA ILE A 133 -16.48 -9.25 -5.06
C ILE A 133 -16.20 -9.30 -6.56
N GLN A 134 -15.03 -9.74 -6.99
CA GLN A 134 -14.66 -9.81 -8.41
C GLN A 134 -15.44 -10.91 -9.14
N GLY A 135 -15.66 -12.06 -8.50
CA GLY A 135 -16.50 -13.12 -9.03
C GLY A 135 -17.96 -12.66 -9.22
N SER A 136 -18.55 -12.04 -8.20
CA SER A 136 -19.90 -11.47 -8.30
C SER A 136 -20.01 -10.41 -9.40
N LEU A 137 -18.99 -9.53 -9.50
CA LEU A 137 -18.97 -8.46 -10.49
C LEU A 137 -18.87 -9.01 -11.92
N ALA A 138 -18.03 -10.02 -12.13
CA ALA A 138 -17.86 -10.65 -13.44
C ALA A 138 -19.18 -11.20 -14.01
N HIS A 139 -20.04 -11.73 -13.14
CA HIS A 139 -21.37 -12.23 -13.54
C HIS A 139 -22.39 -11.12 -13.88
N GLN A 140 -22.11 -9.86 -13.53
CA GLN A 140 -22.95 -8.72 -13.90
C GLN A 140 -22.54 -8.08 -15.23
N LEU A 141 -21.45 -8.54 -15.84
CA LEU A 141 -20.88 -7.97 -17.04
C LEU A 141 -21.09 -8.89 -18.25
N THR A 142 -21.38 -8.28 -19.41
CA THR A 142 -21.44 -8.93 -20.71
C THR A 142 -20.17 -8.62 -21.51
N LYS A 143 -19.96 -9.30 -22.64
CA LYS A 143 -18.81 -9.02 -23.52
C LYS A 143 -18.78 -7.55 -23.97
N GLU A 144 -19.95 -6.96 -24.20
CA GLU A 144 -20.12 -5.60 -24.75
C GLU A 144 -19.81 -4.50 -23.71
N ASN A 145 -20.10 -4.75 -22.42
CA ASN A 145 -19.91 -3.75 -21.35
C ASN A 145 -18.76 -4.08 -20.39
N SER A 146 -18.10 -5.22 -20.54
CA SER A 146 -17.05 -5.70 -19.62
C SER A 146 -15.90 -4.70 -19.46
N SER A 147 -15.40 -4.12 -20.55
CA SER A 147 -14.30 -3.14 -20.50
C SER A 147 -14.69 -1.89 -19.70
N VAL A 148 -15.90 -1.37 -19.94
CA VAL A 148 -16.42 -0.22 -19.18
C VAL A 148 -16.65 -0.59 -17.73
N GLY A 149 -17.23 -1.75 -17.46
CA GLY A 149 -17.51 -2.23 -16.10
C GLY A 149 -16.25 -2.37 -15.24
N TRP A 150 -15.21 -2.99 -15.77
CA TRP A 150 -13.92 -3.10 -15.06
C TRP A 150 -13.23 -1.73 -14.91
N GLY A 151 -13.38 -0.83 -15.88
CA GLY A 151 -12.89 0.55 -15.78
C GLY A 151 -13.57 1.32 -14.65
N VAL A 152 -14.90 1.22 -14.53
CA VAL A 152 -15.68 1.80 -13.43
C VAL A 152 -15.25 1.21 -12.08
N PHE A 153 -15.10 -0.11 -12.01
CA PHE A 153 -14.63 -0.79 -10.79
C PHE A 153 -13.26 -0.25 -10.35
N TYR A 154 -12.29 -0.14 -11.27
CA TYR A 154 -10.97 0.38 -10.95
C TYR A 154 -11.02 1.86 -10.52
N TRP A 155 -11.86 2.66 -11.14
CA TRP A 155 -12.09 4.05 -10.76
C TRP A 155 -12.66 4.16 -9.34
N VAL A 156 -13.69 3.36 -9.03
CA VAL A 156 -14.33 3.33 -7.70
C VAL A 156 -13.35 2.89 -6.60
N VAL A 157 -12.47 1.92 -6.87
CA VAL A 157 -11.37 1.53 -5.97
C VAL A 157 -10.52 2.74 -5.60
N ASN A 158 -10.14 3.56 -6.57
CA ASN A 158 -9.30 4.74 -6.33
C ASN A 158 -10.06 5.89 -5.65
N VAL A 159 -11.37 6.03 -5.92
CA VAL A 159 -12.21 6.99 -5.16
C VAL A 159 -12.27 6.59 -3.69
N GLY A 160 -12.51 5.30 -3.38
CA GLY A 160 -12.47 4.79 -2.01
C GLY A 160 -11.10 5.01 -1.35
N ALA A 161 -10.01 4.74 -2.06
CA ALA A 161 -8.66 4.99 -1.60
C ALA A 161 -8.42 6.48 -1.29
N PHE A 162 -8.77 7.37 -2.21
CA PHE A 162 -8.62 8.81 -2.04
C PHE A 162 -9.35 9.33 -0.81
N VAL A 163 -10.62 8.98 -0.65
CA VAL A 163 -11.41 9.38 0.53
C VAL A 163 -10.82 8.77 1.81
N GLY A 164 -10.39 7.51 1.76
CA GLY A 164 -9.77 6.81 2.87
C GLY A 164 -8.52 7.51 3.42
N HIS A 165 -7.73 8.17 2.56
CA HIS A 165 -6.56 8.93 2.99
C HIS A 165 -6.89 10.15 3.89
N PHE A 166 -8.11 10.67 3.85
CA PHE A 166 -8.51 11.82 4.68
C PHE A 166 -9.12 11.43 6.03
N LEU A 167 -9.53 10.17 6.23
CA LEU A 167 -10.06 9.73 7.53
C LEU A 167 -9.06 9.94 8.68
N PRO A 168 -7.76 9.63 8.55
CA PRO A 168 -6.78 9.89 9.60
C PRO A 168 -6.80 11.34 10.06
N SER A 169 -6.89 12.27 9.14
CA SER A 169 -6.91 13.70 9.46
C SER A 169 -8.11 14.13 10.32
N LEU A 170 -9.25 13.48 10.15
CA LEU A 170 -10.45 13.76 10.96
C LEU A 170 -10.31 13.23 12.40
N PHE A 171 -9.71 12.06 12.56
CA PHE A 171 -9.58 11.41 13.87
C PHE A 171 -8.32 11.84 14.60
N LEU A 172 -7.19 11.92 13.91
CA LEU A 172 -5.89 12.16 14.52
C LEU A 172 -5.56 13.64 14.66
N LEU A 173 -6.04 14.51 13.75
CA LEU A 173 -5.75 15.94 13.82
C LEU A 173 -6.88 16.74 14.47
N LYS A 174 -8.13 16.49 14.04
CA LYS A 174 -9.31 17.19 14.58
C LYS A 174 -9.81 16.62 15.90
N GLY A 175 -9.37 15.42 16.27
CA GLY A 175 -9.81 14.77 17.51
C GLY A 175 -11.31 14.50 17.53
N TRP A 176 -11.89 13.95 16.46
CA TRP A 176 -13.28 13.54 16.48
C TRP A 176 -13.55 12.63 17.69
N PHE A 177 -14.72 12.78 18.28
CA PHE A 177 -15.13 12.17 19.55
C PHE A 177 -14.31 12.60 20.78
N GLY A 178 -13.69 13.80 20.73
CA GLY A 178 -13.04 14.42 21.88
C GLY A 178 -11.68 13.85 22.27
N ALA A 179 -11.10 12.96 21.45
CA ALA A 179 -9.77 12.41 21.71
C ALA A 179 -8.69 13.47 21.42
N PRO A 180 -7.63 13.58 22.24
CA PRO A 180 -6.49 14.43 21.93
C PRO A 180 -5.82 14.03 20.61
N ALA A 181 -5.27 15.01 19.88
CA ALA A 181 -4.59 14.74 18.61
C ALA A 181 -3.47 13.72 18.76
N ASN A 182 -3.39 12.78 17.81
CA ASN A 182 -2.41 11.69 17.76
C ASN A 182 -2.33 10.81 19.03
N SER A 183 -3.33 10.90 19.94
CA SER A 183 -3.36 10.08 21.16
C SER A 183 -3.72 8.62 20.87
N PRO A 184 -3.46 7.69 21.82
CA PRO A 184 -3.92 6.30 21.70
C PRO A 184 -5.42 6.17 21.48
N GLU A 185 -6.22 7.05 22.10
CA GLU A 185 -7.68 7.09 21.91
C GLU A 185 -8.05 7.52 20.50
N ALA A 186 -7.37 8.50 19.93
CA ALA A 186 -7.60 8.94 18.55
C ALA A 186 -7.32 7.82 17.56
N TRP A 187 -6.24 7.07 17.73
CA TRP A 187 -5.92 5.89 16.93
C TRP A 187 -6.97 4.79 17.09
N ARG A 188 -7.38 4.49 18.31
CA ARG A 188 -8.45 3.52 18.57
C ARG A 188 -9.73 3.91 17.85
N ASN A 189 -10.14 5.17 17.94
CA ASN A 189 -11.34 5.69 17.28
C ASN A 189 -11.25 5.58 15.75
N LEU A 190 -10.06 5.82 15.17
CA LEU A 190 -9.80 5.64 13.75
C LEU A 190 -10.01 4.19 13.28
N PHE A 191 -9.53 3.21 14.05
CA PHE A 191 -9.70 1.80 13.72
C PHE A 191 -11.14 1.31 13.94
N ILE A 192 -11.83 1.81 14.99
CA ILE A 192 -13.27 1.56 15.20
C ILE A 192 -14.08 2.15 14.02
N ALA A 193 -13.74 3.33 13.54
CA ALA A 193 -14.39 3.90 12.36
C ALA A 193 -14.18 3.03 11.11
N SER A 194 -12.98 2.46 10.91
CA SER A 194 -12.73 1.52 9.80
C SER A 194 -13.61 0.26 9.92
N ALA A 195 -13.79 -0.26 11.13
CA ALA A 195 -14.72 -1.37 11.40
C ALA A 195 -16.17 -0.97 11.09
N ALA A 196 -16.59 0.24 11.50
CA ALA A 196 -17.93 0.75 11.24
C ALA A 196 -18.20 0.94 9.75
N PHE A 197 -17.28 1.53 8.97
CA PHE A 197 -17.40 1.63 7.52
C PHE A 197 -17.46 0.26 6.86
N SER A 198 -16.65 -0.69 7.30
CA SER A 198 -16.70 -2.06 6.80
C SER A 198 -18.03 -2.74 7.10
N SER A 199 -18.67 -2.45 8.25
CA SER A 199 -19.95 -3.05 8.65
C SER A 199 -21.11 -2.62 7.74
N LEU A 200 -21.03 -1.44 7.09
CA LEU A 200 -22.03 -1.01 6.10
C LEU A 200 -22.15 -2.01 4.94
N ASN A 201 -21.10 -2.73 4.64
CA ASN A 201 -21.10 -3.76 3.60
C ASN A 201 -22.04 -4.93 3.96
N LEU A 202 -22.24 -5.25 5.23
CA LEU A 202 -23.20 -6.28 5.66
C LEU A 202 -24.63 -5.90 5.26
N LEU A 203 -25.00 -4.61 5.40
CA LEU A 203 -26.30 -4.11 4.99
C LEU A 203 -26.45 -4.17 3.46
N LEU A 204 -25.42 -3.77 2.73
CA LEU A 204 -25.43 -3.80 1.27
C LEU A 204 -25.52 -5.24 0.72
N LEU A 205 -24.87 -6.21 1.39
CA LEU A 205 -24.99 -7.62 1.03
C LEU A 205 -26.42 -8.13 1.10
N LEU A 206 -27.29 -7.56 1.92
CA LEU A 206 -28.71 -7.95 1.98
C LEU A 206 -29.53 -7.51 0.77
N THR A 207 -29.04 -6.54 -0.02
CA THR A 207 -29.81 -5.87 -1.07
C THR A 207 -29.83 -6.60 -2.42
N PHE A 208 -29.02 -7.66 -2.61
CA PHE A 208 -29.00 -8.45 -3.85
C PHE A 208 -28.97 -9.97 -3.57
N LYS A 209 -29.33 -10.75 -4.58
CA LYS A 209 -29.28 -12.22 -4.51
C LYS A 209 -27.93 -12.72 -5.00
N ASP A 210 -27.46 -13.82 -4.38
CA ASP A 210 -26.24 -14.49 -4.82
C ASP A 210 -26.40 -15.09 -6.22
N VAL A 211 -25.32 -15.10 -6.98
CA VAL A 211 -25.28 -15.70 -8.31
C VAL A 211 -24.52 -17.01 -8.21
N PRO A 212 -25.07 -18.14 -8.72
CA PRO A 212 -24.35 -19.40 -8.75
C PRO A 212 -23.06 -19.25 -9.57
N SER A 213 -21.92 -19.68 -9.02
CA SER A 213 -20.62 -19.59 -9.70
C SER A 213 -20.54 -20.46 -10.97
N GLY A 214 -21.39 -21.48 -11.09
CA GLY A 214 -21.33 -22.45 -12.19
C GLY A 214 -20.10 -23.36 -12.17
N ALA A 215 -19.20 -23.19 -11.18
CA ALA A 215 -17.99 -23.97 -11.06
C ALA A 215 -18.25 -25.41 -10.58
N SER A 216 -17.47 -26.35 -11.09
CA SER A 216 -17.48 -27.74 -10.65
C SER A 216 -17.04 -27.83 -9.19
N LYS A 217 -17.88 -28.43 -8.33
CA LYS A 217 -17.60 -28.60 -6.89
C LYS A 217 -16.66 -29.77 -6.59
N THR A 218 -16.11 -30.42 -7.61
CA THR A 218 -15.40 -31.70 -7.50
C THR A 218 -13.89 -31.59 -7.34
N GLU A 219 -13.25 -30.47 -7.73
CA GLU A 219 -11.81 -30.31 -7.55
C GLU A 219 -11.44 -30.04 -6.08
N GLY A 220 -10.53 -30.86 -5.52
CA GLY A 220 -9.94 -30.62 -4.20
C GLY A 220 -8.98 -29.44 -4.21
N ILE A 221 -8.90 -28.69 -3.09
CA ILE A 221 -8.02 -27.53 -2.92
C ILE A 221 -6.55 -27.90 -3.20
N GLY A 222 -6.12 -29.10 -2.77
CA GLY A 222 -4.75 -29.60 -3.03
C GLY A 222 -4.43 -29.76 -4.52
N ALA A 223 -5.39 -30.20 -5.33
CA ALA A 223 -5.22 -30.31 -6.79
C ALA A 223 -5.08 -28.93 -7.45
N VAL A 224 -5.86 -27.95 -6.99
CA VAL A 224 -5.76 -26.55 -7.47
C VAL A 224 -4.38 -25.97 -7.14
N LEU A 225 -3.91 -26.15 -5.90
CA LEU A 225 -2.58 -25.68 -5.48
C LEU A 225 -1.46 -26.36 -6.28
N TRP A 226 -1.52 -27.69 -6.42
CA TRP A 226 -0.52 -28.41 -7.18
C TRP A 226 -0.46 -27.99 -8.65
N ARG A 227 -1.63 -27.84 -9.28
CA ARG A 227 -1.73 -27.33 -10.65
C ARG A 227 -1.19 -25.90 -10.78
N THR A 228 -1.43 -25.06 -9.79
CA THR A 228 -0.91 -23.69 -9.73
C THR A 228 0.62 -23.71 -9.71
N LEU A 229 1.21 -24.47 -8.79
CA LEU A 229 2.67 -24.59 -8.65
C LEU A 229 3.34 -25.15 -9.90
N THR A 230 2.77 -26.19 -10.51
CA THR A 230 3.31 -26.79 -11.72
C THR A 230 3.24 -25.86 -12.93
N ASN A 231 2.18 -25.06 -13.08
CA ASN A 231 2.08 -24.10 -14.16
C ASN A 231 3.02 -22.89 -13.97
N ILE A 232 3.25 -22.43 -12.73
CA ILE A 232 4.20 -21.34 -12.43
C ILE A 232 5.64 -21.76 -12.78
N ALA A 233 5.96 -23.04 -12.67
CA ALA A 233 7.28 -23.58 -13.02
C ALA A 233 7.60 -23.51 -14.53
N GLU A 234 6.62 -23.12 -15.39
CA GLU A 234 6.94 -22.85 -16.80
C GLU A 234 7.95 -21.72 -16.92
N PRO A 235 9.10 -21.92 -17.62
CA PRO A 235 10.21 -20.96 -17.60
C PRO A 235 9.85 -19.54 -18.03
N ARG A 236 8.94 -19.38 -19.00
CA ARG A 236 8.49 -18.05 -19.47
C ARG A 236 7.68 -17.32 -18.42
N LEU A 237 6.75 -18.03 -17.77
CA LEU A 237 5.90 -17.48 -16.72
C LEU A 237 6.73 -17.17 -15.48
N LEU A 238 7.63 -18.07 -15.10
CA LEU A 238 8.53 -17.89 -13.97
C LEU A 238 9.43 -16.65 -14.14
N ALA A 239 10.03 -16.50 -15.34
CA ALA A 239 10.84 -15.31 -15.64
C ALA A 239 10.03 -14.01 -15.56
N PHE A 240 8.81 -14.00 -16.10
CA PHE A 240 7.92 -12.84 -16.00
C PHE A 240 7.53 -12.55 -14.57
N ILE A 241 7.18 -13.57 -13.76
CA ILE A 241 6.88 -13.41 -12.34
C ILE A 241 8.08 -12.84 -11.59
N ALA A 242 9.29 -13.34 -11.83
CA ALA A 242 10.50 -12.85 -11.17
C ALA A 242 10.77 -11.36 -11.50
N ILE A 243 10.70 -10.99 -12.78
CA ILE A 243 10.86 -9.59 -13.23
C ILE A 243 9.83 -8.68 -12.57
N MET A 244 8.56 -9.09 -12.59
CA MET A 244 7.49 -8.30 -12.00
C MET A 244 7.58 -8.26 -10.47
N SER A 245 8.12 -9.28 -9.81
CA SER A 245 8.38 -9.26 -8.37
C SER A 245 9.40 -8.20 -7.99
N CYS A 246 10.49 -8.07 -8.74
CA CYS A 246 11.47 -7.01 -8.53
C CYS A 246 10.85 -5.62 -8.76
N PHE A 247 10.00 -5.46 -9.78
CA PHE A 247 9.31 -4.19 -10.01
C PHE A 247 8.34 -3.85 -8.88
N TRP A 248 7.52 -4.81 -8.43
CA TRP A 248 6.57 -4.58 -7.33
C TRP A 248 7.26 -4.37 -5.98
N LEU A 249 8.45 -4.94 -5.78
CA LEU A 249 9.30 -4.65 -4.63
C LEU A 249 9.59 -3.15 -4.52
N MET A 250 9.97 -2.52 -5.62
CA MET A 250 10.21 -1.07 -5.70
C MET A 250 8.90 -0.27 -5.59
N MET A 251 7.87 -0.67 -6.35
CA MET A 251 6.60 0.06 -6.40
C MET A 251 5.92 0.17 -5.04
N PHE A 252 5.99 -0.88 -4.22
CA PHE A 252 5.29 -0.90 -2.95
C PHE A 252 5.89 0.04 -1.90
N GLN A 253 7.06 0.61 -2.15
CA GLN A 253 7.70 1.53 -1.23
C GLN A 253 6.94 2.85 -1.06
N LEU A 254 6.06 3.20 -1.99
CA LEU A 254 5.15 4.36 -1.84
C LEU A 254 4.23 4.23 -0.62
N TRP A 255 3.84 3.00 -0.23
CA TRP A 255 2.95 2.75 0.91
C TRP A 255 3.63 2.10 2.10
N ASP A 256 4.90 1.71 1.97
CA ASP A 256 5.68 1.08 3.03
C ASP A 256 6.70 2.04 3.64
N LEU A 257 7.59 2.58 2.82
CA LEU A 257 8.73 3.41 3.25
C LEU A 257 8.43 4.91 3.18
N GLN A 258 7.73 5.35 2.12
CA GLN A 258 7.47 6.76 1.85
C GLN A 258 6.71 7.48 2.97
N PRO A 259 5.70 6.87 3.66
CA PRO A 259 5.01 7.53 4.75
C PRO A 259 5.94 7.99 5.88
N ASN A 260 6.83 7.11 6.33
CA ASN A 260 7.80 7.42 7.38
C ASN A 260 8.85 8.43 6.88
N PHE A 261 9.31 8.28 5.63
CA PHE A 261 10.26 9.23 5.05
C PHE A 261 9.66 10.65 4.94
N ILE A 262 8.38 10.77 4.59
CA ILE A 262 7.70 12.07 4.56
C ILE A 262 7.62 12.66 5.97
N ALA A 263 7.19 11.88 6.96
CA ALA A 263 7.07 12.34 8.33
C ALA A 263 8.41 12.80 8.91
N ASP A 264 9.48 12.07 8.62
CA ASP A 264 10.83 12.37 9.11
C ASP A 264 11.50 13.54 8.39
N TRP A 265 11.44 13.59 7.06
CA TRP A 265 12.38 14.39 6.27
C TRP A 265 11.76 15.46 5.39
N VAL A 266 10.49 15.31 4.98
CA VAL A 266 9.89 16.27 4.05
C VAL A 266 9.43 17.52 4.79
N ASP A 267 9.82 18.69 4.29
CA ASP A 267 9.28 19.98 4.69
C ASP A 267 8.06 20.33 3.83
N SER A 268 6.88 20.15 4.40
CA SER A 268 5.61 20.56 3.80
C SER A 268 5.09 21.92 4.30
N GLY A 269 5.86 22.62 5.12
CA GLY A 269 5.50 23.95 5.63
C GLY A 269 5.22 24.99 4.56
N PRO A 270 6.04 25.13 3.51
CA PRO A 270 5.71 26.03 2.37
C PRO A 270 4.39 25.69 1.71
N MET A 271 4.08 24.40 1.55
CA MET A 271 2.79 23.95 1.01
C MET A 271 1.64 24.26 1.99
N ALA A 272 1.81 24.01 3.29
CA ALA A 272 0.81 24.34 4.31
C ALA A 272 0.47 25.84 4.30
N ARG A 273 1.48 26.69 4.17
CA ARG A 273 1.26 28.16 4.05
C ARG A 273 0.47 28.55 2.81
N SER A 274 0.72 27.89 1.66
CA SER A 274 -0.02 28.15 0.42
C SER A 274 -1.50 27.75 0.49
N LEU A 275 -1.88 26.90 1.44
CA LEU A 275 -3.26 26.47 1.69
C LEU A 275 -4.02 27.42 2.64
N GLY A 276 -3.46 28.58 2.99
CA GLY A 276 -4.08 29.58 3.91
C GLY A 276 -5.44 30.11 3.45
N TRP A 277 -5.72 30.06 2.14
CA TRP A 277 -7.00 30.45 1.55
C TRP A 277 -8.15 29.47 1.79
N LEU A 278 -7.84 28.24 2.22
CA LEU A 278 -8.87 27.23 2.50
C LEU A 278 -9.74 27.64 3.71
N PRO A 279 -11.05 27.31 3.70
CA PRO A 279 -11.91 27.48 4.85
C PRO A 279 -11.31 26.78 6.09
N ALA A 280 -11.47 27.42 7.26
CA ALA A 280 -10.85 26.95 8.51
C ALA A 280 -11.13 25.48 8.82
N GLY A 281 -12.37 25.01 8.56
CA GLY A 281 -12.74 23.61 8.77
C GLY A 281 -11.99 22.61 7.91
N ILE A 282 -11.70 22.95 6.64
CA ILE A 282 -10.89 22.10 5.72
C ILE A 282 -9.42 22.21 6.11
N ARG A 283 -8.94 23.42 6.34
CA ARG A 283 -7.54 23.68 6.71
C ARG A 283 -7.10 22.85 7.92
N GLN A 284 -7.92 22.78 8.96
CA GLN A 284 -7.68 21.96 10.15
C GLN A 284 -7.63 20.45 9.87
N SER A 285 -8.17 19.98 8.74
CA SER A 285 -8.11 18.56 8.33
C SER A 285 -6.92 18.23 7.45
N VAL A 286 -6.22 19.24 6.92
CA VAL A 286 -5.11 19.05 5.98
C VAL A 286 -3.81 19.68 6.45
N ILE A 287 -3.80 20.31 7.62
CA ILE A 287 -2.59 20.91 8.23
C ILE A 287 -2.48 20.39 9.67
N GLU A 288 -1.34 19.78 9.95
CA GLU A 288 -0.93 19.30 11.27
C GLU A 288 0.04 20.30 11.92
N GLN A 289 -0.10 20.54 13.22
CA GLN A 289 0.85 21.31 13.98
C GLN A 289 1.95 20.39 14.50
N THR A 290 3.16 20.58 14.03
CA THR A 290 4.34 19.79 14.42
C THR A 290 5.38 20.67 15.13
N PRO A 291 6.37 20.11 15.83
CA PRO A 291 7.48 20.90 16.39
C PRO A 291 8.24 21.71 15.32
N ARG A 292 8.18 21.33 14.04
CA ARG A 292 8.76 22.07 12.92
C ARG A 292 7.84 23.16 12.35
N GLY A 293 6.64 23.34 12.94
CA GLY A 293 5.59 24.26 12.50
C GLY A 293 4.44 23.56 11.78
N PRO A 294 3.55 24.35 11.12
CA PRO A 294 2.39 23.80 10.40
C PRO A 294 2.85 23.04 9.15
N MET A 295 2.47 21.78 9.04
CA MET A 295 2.83 20.85 7.97
C MET A 295 1.59 20.23 7.33
N VAL A 296 1.69 19.82 6.07
CA VAL A 296 0.71 18.92 5.42
C VAL A 296 1.09 17.48 5.76
N PRO A 297 0.22 16.71 6.41
CA PRO A 297 0.57 15.37 6.87
C PRO A 297 0.75 14.39 5.71
N GLN A 298 1.52 13.33 5.95
CA GLN A 298 1.93 12.37 4.94
C GLN A 298 0.75 11.67 4.22
N ASN A 299 -0.35 11.39 4.92
CA ASN A 299 -1.54 10.77 4.33
C ASN A 299 -2.19 11.68 3.27
N VAL A 300 -2.20 13.00 3.47
CA VAL A 300 -2.70 13.97 2.49
C VAL A 300 -1.76 14.04 1.29
N LEU A 301 -0.43 14.06 1.50
CA LEU A 301 0.55 14.07 0.41
C LEU A 301 0.46 12.79 -0.44
N LEU A 302 0.28 11.64 0.19
CA LEU A 302 0.14 10.36 -0.53
C LEU A 302 -1.21 10.19 -1.23
N SER A 303 -2.25 10.93 -0.80
CA SER A 303 -3.54 10.92 -1.50
C SER A 303 -3.46 11.40 -2.95
N PHE A 304 -2.42 12.17 -3.29
CA PHE A 304 -2.17 12.60 -4.67
C PHE A 304 -1.96 11.44 -5.63
N ASN A 305 -1.44 10.28 -5.18
CA ASN A 305 -1.37 9.09 -6.04
C ASN A 305 -2.77 8.67 -6.52
N ALA A 306 -3.70 8.45 -5.60
CA ALA A 306 -5.07 8.07 -5.97
C ALA A 306 -5.77 9.18 -6.78
N PHE A 307 -5.55 10.45 -6.45
CA PHE A 307 -6.08 11.59 -7.19
C PHE A 307 -5.62 11.59 -8.65
N PHE A 308 -4.32 11.42 -8.91
CA PHE A 308 -3.78 11.37 -10.26
C PHE A 308 -4.30 10.16 -11.05
N ILE A 309 -4.54 9.03 -10.39
CA ILE A 309 -5.14 7.86 -11.03
C ILE A 309 -6.61 8.14 -11.39
N ILE A 310 -7.40 8.73 -10.49
CA ILE A 310 -8.82 9.04 -10.73
C ILE A 310 -8.99 9.90 -11.98
N ILE A 311 -8.17 10.94 -12.16
CA ILE A 311 -8.29 11.86 -13.30
C ILE A 311 -7.55 11.34 -14.54
N GLY A 312 -6.46 10.58 -14.38
CA GLY A 312 -5.55 10.21 -15.46
C GLY A 312 -5.83 8.86 -16.11
N VAL A 313 -6.48 7.91 -15.41
CA VAL A 313 -6.57 6.51 -15.86
C VAL A 313 -7.24 6.34 -17.22
N VAL A 314 -8.30 7.10 -17.51
CA VAL A 314 -9.01 7.02 -18.78
C VAL A 314 -8.14 7.52 -19.93
N GLY A 315 -7.51 8.68 -19.75
CA GLY A 315 -6.56 9.26 -20.72
C GLY A 315 -5.36 8.34 -20.97
N MET A 316 -4.79 7.78 -19.89
CA MET A 316 -3.66 6.87 -19.99
C MET A 316 -4.05 5.55 -20.72
N SER A 317 -5.21 5.00 -20.44
CA SER A 317 -5.72 3.81 -21.14
C SER A 317 -5.92 4.07 -22.62
N TRP A 318 -6.41 5.26 -22.98
CA TRP A 318 -6.54 5.68 -24.38
C TRP A 318 -5.19 5.85 -25.06
N LEU A 319 -4.21 6.46 -24.39
CA LEU A 319 -2.85 6.68 -24.90
C LEU A 319 -2.13 5.34 -25.15
N THR A 320 -2.25 4.40 -24.19
CA THR A 320 -1.52 3.12 -24.23
C THR A 320 -2.20 2.03 -25.05
N ARG A 321 -3.44 2.25 -25.54
CA ARG A 321 -4.22 1.22 -26.27
C ARG A 321 -3.55 0.69 -27.54
N ARG A 322 -2.75 1.53 -28.22
CA ARG A 322 -2.03 1.18 -29.44
C ARG A 322 -0.60 0.69 -29.19
N MET A 323 -0.15 0.73 -27.94
CA MET A 323 1.19 0.32 -27.60
C MET A 323 1.24 -1.20 -27.38
N ARG A 324 2.35 -1.83 -27.74
CA ARG A 324 2.61 -3.23 -27.38
C ARG A 324 2.68 -3.35 -25.86
N THR A 325 2.08 -4.40 -25.30
CA THR A 325 1.92 -4.61 -23.86
C THR A 325 3.23 -4.48 -23.08
N LEU A 326 4.27 -5.22 -23.50
CA LEU A 326 5.58 -5.17 -22.82
C LEU A 326 6.30 -3.82 -22.99
N SER A 327 6.10 -3.13 -24.12
CA SER A 327 6.69 -1.79 -24.33
C SER A 327 6.04 -0.75 -23.44
N ALA A 328 4.71 -0.80 -23.30
CA ALA A 328 3.98 0.09 -22.37
C ALA A 328 4.41 -0.16 -20.92
N MET A 329 4.55 -1.43 -20.52
CA MET A 329 5.04 -1.79 -19.18
C MET A 329 6.46 -1.25 -18.94
N LEU A 330 7.38 -1.39 -19.92
CA LEU A 330 8.75 -0.91 -19.79
C LEU A 330 8.81 0.62 -19.60
N ILE A 331 8.06 1.36 -20.40
CA ILE A 331 7.97 2.82 -20.24
C ILE A 331 7.38 3.18 -18.87
N GLY A 332 6.31 2.49 -18.47
CA GLY A 332 5.71 2.67 -17.14
C GLY A 332 6.68 2.37 -16.00
N MET A 333 7.50 1.32 -16.11
CA MET A 333 8.55 1.02 -15.14
C MET A 333 9.58 2.15 -15.04
N CYS A 334 10.06 2.65 -16.18
CA CYS A 334 11.01 3.77 -16.19
C CYS A 334 10.43 5.04 -15.55
N MET A 335 9.17 5.36 -15.85
CA MET A 335 8.48 6.50 -15.24
C MET A 335 8.32 6.33 -13.73
N ALA A 336 7.95 5.13 -13.26
CA ALA A 336 7.82 4.83 -11.84
C ALA A 336 9.15 4.93 -11.09
N ILE A 337 10.25 4.44 -11.69
CA ILE A 337 11.60 4.53 -11.11
C ILE A 337 12.01 6.00 -10.95
N VAL A 338 11.85 6.80 -12.00
CA VAL A 338 12.15 8.24 -11.95
C VAL A 338 11.26 8.94 -10.93
N GLY A 339 9.95 8.64 -10.92
CA GLY A 339 9.01 9.19 -9.96
C GLY A 339 9.39 8.89 -8.51
N LEU A 340 9.77 7.64 -8.23
CA LEU A 340 10.25 7.22 -6.90
C LEU A 340 11.51 7.98 -6.47
N LEU A 341 12.48 8.10 -7.37
CA LEU A 341 13.72 8.83 -7.09
C LEU A 341 13.43 10.32 -6.85
N VAL A 342 12.61 10.96 -7.68
CA VAL A 342 12.23 12.38 -7.49
C VAL A 342 11.52 12.57 -6.15
N ALA A 343 10.58 11.69 -5.79
CA ALA A 343 9.86 11.75 -4.52
C ALA A 343 10.74 11.46 -3.30
N GLY A 344 11.74 10.60 -3.45
CA GLY A 344 12.63 10.19 -2.37
C GLY A 344 13.88 11.05 -2.19
N TRP A 345 14.27 11.82 -3.20
CA TRP A 345 15.51 12.64 -3.17
C TRP A 345 15.29 14.09 -2.74
N THR A 346 14.11 14.39 -2.22
CA THR A 346 13.72 15.76 -1.92
C THR A 346 13.22 15.93 -0.48
N GLN A 347 13.45 17.10 0.07
CA GLN A 347 12.77 17.58 1.27
C GLN A 347 11.55 18.46 0.94
N SER A 348 11.34 18.85 -0.32
CA SER A 348 10.23 19.70 -0.73
C SER A 348 8.97 18.88 -1.03
N ALA A 349 7.85 19.21 -0.37
CA ALA A 349 6.56 18.57 -0.62
C ALA A 349 6.07 18.77 -2.07
N TRP A 350 6.39 19.91 -2.72
CA TRP A 350 6.02 20.17 -4.11
C TRP A 350 6.73 19.23 -5.08
N ILE A 351 8.04 19.03 -4.88
CA ILE A 351 8.83 18.11 -5.71
C ILE A 351 8.41 16.66 -5.43
N LEU A 352 8.11 16.34 -4.17
CA LEU A 352 7.56 15.03 -3.81
C LEU A 352 6.27 14.72 -4.57
N VAL A 353 5.31 15.68 -4.62
CA VAL A 353 4.05 15.51 -5.37
C VAL A 353 4.31 15.33 -6.87
N LEU A 354 5.30 16.04 -7.44
CA LEU A 354 5.73 15.82 -8.83
C LEU A 354 6.29 14.41 -9.04
N GLY A 355 7.09 13.91 -8.08
CA GLY A 355 7.58 12.53 -8.10
C GLY A 355 6.43 11.51 -8.01
N VAL A 356 5.45 11.76 -7.13
CA VAL A 356 4.23 10.94 -7.02
C VAL A 356 3.43 10.95 -8.32
N LEU A 357 3.35 12.07 -9.03
CA LEU A 357 2.74 12.13 -10.37
C LEU A 357 3.45 11.19 -11.36
N GLY A 358 4.78 11.29 -11.47
CA GLY A 358 5.57 10.41 -12.34
C GLY A 358 5.38 8.93 -11.99
N PHE A 359 5.38 8.62 -10.69
CA PHE A 359 5.10 7.29 -10.17
C PHE A 359 3.70 6.79 -10.55
N SER A 360 2.66 7.61 -10.38
CA SER A 360 1.26 7.28 -10.71
C SER A 360 1.07 7.03 -12.21
N LEU A 361 1.73 7.83 -13.06
CA LEU A 361 1.73 7.61 -14.51
C LEU A 361 2.34 6.24 -14.85
N GLY A 362 3.46 5.89 -14.21
CA GLY A 362 4.10 4.58 -14.37
C GLY A 362 3.20 3.43 -13.91
N GLU A 363 2.51 3.59 -12.79
CA GLU A 363 1.56 2.62 -12.25
C GLU A 363 0.39 2.38 -13.22
N MET A 364 -0.23 3.45 -13.73
CA MET A 364 -1.33 3.37 -14.69
C MET A 364 -0.94 2.67 -15.99
N MET A 365 0.32 2.80 -16.43
CA MET A 365 0.82 2.11 -17.62
C MET A 365 1.13 0.63 -17.36
N THR A 366 1.61 0.29 -16.17
CA THR A 366 2.12 -1.06 -15.87
C THR A 366 1.04 -1.98 -15.31
N GLY A 367 0.18 -1.47 -14.42
CA GLY A 367 -0.82 -2.27 -13.68
C GLY A 367 -1.79 -3.03 -14.59
N PRO A 368 -2.55 -2.36 -15.46
CA PRO A 368 -3.49 -3.01 -16.40
C PRO A 368 -2.77 -3.92 -17.40
N LYS A 369 -1.62 -3.50 -17.90
CA LYS A 369 -0.83 -4.21 -18.91
C LYS A 369 -0.25 -5.52 -18.38
N LYS A 370 0.06 -5.63 -17.10
CA LYS A 370 0.44 -6.89 -16.45
C LYS A 370 -0.65 -7.97 -16.63
N SER A 371 -1.89 -7.61 -16.36
CA SER A 371 -3.03 -8.53 -16.51
C SER A 371 -3.30 -8.88 -17.97
N GLU A 372 -3.19 -7.89 -18.87
CA GLU A 372 -3.31 -8.08 -20.32
C GLU A 372 -2.26 -9.07 -20.81
N TYR A 373 -1.00 -8.92 -20.40
CA TYR A 373 0.09 -9.81 -20.80
C TYR A 373 -0.16 -11.26 -20.34
N LEU A 374 -0.52 -11.47 -19.08
CA LEU A 374 -0.83 -12.81 -18.57
C LEU A 374 -2.00 -13.46 -19.29
N ALA A 375 -3.00 -12.67 -19.70
CA ALA A 375 -4.12 -13.17 -20.49
C ALA A 375 -3.73 -13.55 -21.93
N LEU A 376 -2.71 -12.86 -22.52
CA LEU A 376 -2.21 -13.11 -23.86
C LEU A 376 -1.37 -14.41 -23.94
N ILE A 377 -0.52 -14.67 -22.93
CA ILE A 377 0.34 -15.86 -22.92
C ILE A 377 -0.37 -17.11 -22.40
N ALA A 378 -1.60 -16.99 -21.92
CA ALA A 378 -2.35 -18.10 -21.38
C ALA A 378 -2.72 -19.11 -22.49
N PRO A 379 -2.43 -20.42 -22.30
CA PRO A 379 -2.89 -21.45 -23.20
C PRO A 379 -4.42 -21.45 -23.34
N PRO A 380 -4.96 -21.95 -24.49
CA PRO A 380 -6.41 -22.08 -24.67
C PRO A 380 -7.08 -22.78 -23.48
N GLY A 381 -8.16 -22.19 -22.96
CA GLY A 381 -8.89 -22.71 -21.78
C GLY A 381 -8.27 -22.42 -20.41
N LYS A 382 -7.04 -21.83 -20.30
CA LYS A 382 -6.37 -21.54 -19.04
C LYS A 382 -6.31 -20.04 -18.68
N LYS A 383 -7.01 -19.18 -19.42
CA LYS A 383 -6.93 -17.72 -19.26
C LYS A 383 -7.28 -17.24 -17.85
N GLY A 384 -8.32 -17.82 -17.25
CA GLY A 384 -8.72 -17.51 -15.87
C GLY A 384 -7.64 -17.88 -14.85
N LEU A 385 -6.98 -19.02 -15.05
CA LEU A 385 -5.89 -19.49 -14.19
C LEU A 385 -4.68 -18.52 -14.23
N TYR A 386 -4.27 -18.07 -15.43
CA TYR A 386 -3.16 -17.13 -15.61
C TYR A 386 -3.47 -15.75 -15.04
N LEU A 387 -4.72 -15.29 -15.13
CA LEU A 387 -5.16 -14.07 -14.46
C LEU A 387 -5.12 -14.20 -12.93
N GLY A 388 -5.33 -15.39 -12.38
CA GLY A 388 -5.13 -15.67 -10.95
C GLY A 388 -3.68 -15.46 -10.47
N TYR A 389 -2.69 -15.59 -11.36
CA TYR A 389 -1.27 -15.39 -11.03
C TYR A 389 -0.85 -13.92 -10.95
N VAL A 390 -1.72 -12.98 -11.32
CA VAL A 390 -1.42 -11.52 -11.32
C VAL A 390 -0.91 -11.02 -9.97
N ASN A 391 -1.37 -11.60 -8.87
CA ASN A 391 -1.01 -11.17 -7.51
C ASN A 391 0.26 -11.84 -6.95
N ILE A 392 0.75 -12.92 -7.58
CA ILE A 392 1.95 -13.63 -7.10
C ILE A 392 3.17 -12.72 -7.10
N PRO A 393 3.52 -12.03 -8.22
CA PRO A 393 4.66 -11.13 -8.20
C PRO A 393 4.49 -9.94 -7.24
N VAL A 394 3.25 -9.51 -6.99
CA VAL A 394 2.98 -8.47 -5.98
C VAL A 394 3.31 -9.01 -4.58
N GLY A 395 2.84 -10.20 -4.24
CA GLY A 395 3.10 -10.82 -2.94
C GLY A 395 4.58 -11.04 -2.66
N ILE A 396 5.31 -11.60 -3.64
CA ILE A 396 6.76 -11.81 -3.52
C ILE A 396 7.49 -10.47 -3.41
N GLY A 397 7.15 -9.51 -4.27
CA GLY A 397 7.77 -8.20 -4.28
C GLY A 397 7.55 -7.44 -2.97
N VAL A 398 6.33 -7.41 -2.45
CA VAL A 398 6.03 -6.73 -1.18
C VAL A 398 6.72 -7.43 -0.01
N PHE A 399 6.71 -8.78 0.04
CA PHE A 399 7.38 -9.53 1.09
C PHE A 399 8.87 -9.17 1.18
N LEU A 400 9.60 -9.30 0.06
CA LEU A 400 11.03 -8.99 0.01
C LEU A 400 11.30 -7.49 0.20
N GLY A 401 10.45 -6.65 -0.38
CA GLY A 401 10.57 -5.19 -0.32
C GLY A 401 10.37 -4.64 1.07
N SER A 402 9.39 -5.12 1.81
CA SER A 402 9.12 -4.68 3.18
C SER A 402 10.21 -5.11 4.15
N TRP A 403 10.72 -6.33 4.00
CA TRP A 403 11.86 -6.79 4.79
C TRP A 403 13.12 -5.94 4.54
N LEU A 404 13.43 -5.68 3.26
CA LEU A 404 14.54 -4.80 2.87
C LEU A 404 14.32 -3.36 3.38
N ALA A 405 13.10 -2.84 3.24
CA ALA A 405 12.74 -1.49 3.68
C ALA A 405 12.96 -1.31 5.19
N GLY A 406 12.51 -2.26 6.01
CA GLY A 406 12.72 -2.23 7.45
C GLY A 406 14.20 -2.15 7.81
N THR A 407 15.01 -3.03 7.21
CA THR A 407 16.45 -3.10 7.47
C THR A 407 17.19 -1.83 7.02
N VAL A 408 16.90 -1.35 5.80
CA VAL A 408 17.56 -0.16 5.24
C VAL A 408 17.13 1.10 6.00
N TYR A 409 15.85 1.22 6.32
CA TYR A 409 15.34 2.41 7.02
C TYR A 409 15.86 2.50 8.44
N GLN A 410 15.89 1.40 9.19
CA GLN A 410 16.44 1.39 10.55
C GLN A 410 17.87 1.88 10.61
N ARG A 411 18.68 1.52 9.62
CA ARG A 411 20.11 1.83 9.62
C ARG A 411 20.44 3.20 9.04
N PHE A 412 19.72 3.65 8.03
CA PHE A 412 20.11 4.80 7.23
C PHE A 412 19.03 5.87 7.07
N GLY A 413 17.79 5.62 7.47
CA GLY A 413 16.65 6.48 7.15
C GLY A 413 15.87 7.00 8.34
N GLU A 414 15.78 6.25 9.44
CA GLU A 414 14.93 6.60 10.58
C GLU A 414 15.53 7.76 11.38
N LYS A 415 14.83 8.89 11.40
CA LYS A 415 15.32 10.14 12.02
C LYS A 415 15.69 9.97 13.49
N ALA A 416 14.87 9.25 14.27
CA ALA A 416 15.13 9.01 15.68
C ALA A 416 16.43 8.20 15.90
N ASN A 417 16.64 7.14 15.12
CA ASN A 417 17.87 6.36 15.18
C ASN A 417 19.09 7.16 14.75
N LEU A 418 18.96 8.01 13.71
CA LEU A 418 20.06 8.89 13.29
C LEU A 418 20.36 9.98 14.32
N ALA A 419 19.36 10.46 15.07
CA ALA A 419 19.57 11.37 16.20
C ALA A 419 20.34 10.69 17.33
N LEU A 420 19.96 9.47 17.74
CA LEU A 420 20.70 8.70 18.72
C LEU A 420 22.14 8.39 18.26
N ARG A 421 22.29 8.04 16.99
CA ARG A 421 23.60 7.81 16.39
C ARG A 421 24.48 9.07 16.44
N TYR A 422 23.91 10.23 16.12
CA TYR A 422 24.64 11.50 16.23
C TYR A 422 25.07 11.78 17.67
N ILE A 423 24.21 11.54 18.65
CA ILE A 423 24.54 11.67 20.07
C ILE A 423 25.69 10.72 20.44
N ALA A 424 25.65 9.46 19.96
CA ALA A 424 26.69 8.48 20.23
C ALA A 424 28.07 8.85 19.61
N GLU A 425 28.04 9.39 18.38
CA GLU A 425 29.28 9.68 17.64
C GLU A 425 29.92 11.04 17.98
N TYR A 426 29.09 12.07 18.25
CA TYR A 426 29.57 13.47 18.29
C TYR A 426 29.38 14.18 19.63
N THR A 427 28.81 13.54 20.65
CA THR A 427 28.63 14.18 21.96
C THR A 427 29.55 13.56 23.04
N PRO A 428 29.91 14.34 24.09
CA PRO A 428 30.70 13.80 25.22
C PRO A 428 30.01 12.60 25.90
N MET A 429 28.68 12.59 25.93
CA MET A 429 27.92 11.47 26.50
C MET A 429 28.14 10.18 25.71
N GLY A 430 28.14 10.24 24.39
CA GLY A 430 28.35 9.06 23.54
C GLY A 430 29.82 8.55 23.63
N GLN A 431 30.79 9.46 23.69
CA GLN A 431 32.22 9.10 23.81
C GLN A 431 32.53 8.30 25.09
N THR A 432 31.76 8.53 26.17
CA THR A 432 31.93 7.80 27.43
C THR A 432 31.27 6.43 27.43
N LYS A 433 30.32 6.16 26.55
CA LYS A 433 29.48 4.96 26.56
C LYS A 433 29.88 3.87 25.56
N SER A 434 30.90 4.09 24.74
CA SER A 434 31.50 3.08 23.82
C SER A 434 30.47 2.28 23.02
N TRP A 435 29.70 2.95 22.10
CA TRP A 435 28.76 2.29 21.24
C TRP A 435 29.47 1.33 20.25
N ASP A 436 28.93 0.12 20.10
CA ASP A 436 29.46 -0.97 19.27
C ASP A 436 29.19 -0.84 17.75
N GLY A 437 28.51 0.22 17.31
CA GLY A 437 28.12 0.43 15.92
C GLY A 437 26.83 -0.28 15.52
N ASN A 438 26.19 -1.04 16.43
CA ASN A 438 24.92 -1.69 16.17
C ASN A 438 23.75 -0.74 16.47
N MET A 439 22.92 -0.47 15.46
CA MET A 439 21.75 0.42 15.61
C MET A 439 20.74 -0.09 16.64
N ALA A 440 20.63 -1.42 16.81
CA ALA A 440 19.69 -2.01 17.76
C ALA A 440 20.12 -1.80 19.23
N SER A 441 21.40 -1.56 19.51
CA SER A 441 21.93 -1.32 20.86
C SER A 441 21.91 0.15 21.28
N LEU A 442 21.61 1.10 20.36
CA LEU A 442 21.72 2.55 20.63
C LEU A 442 20.89 3.00 21.84
N GLU A 443 19.62 2.59 21.93
CA GLU A 443 18.73 2.98 23.04
C GLU A 443 19.27 2.47 24.37
N SER A 444 19.66 1.21 24.42
CA SER A 444 20.21 0.60 25.64
C SER A 444 21.57 1.17 26.02
N THR A 445 22.44 1.42 25.05
CA THR A 445 23.78 1.99 25.26
C THR A 445 23.71 3.43 25.78
N LEU A 446 22.86 4.25 25.14
CA LEU A 446 22.73 5.65 25.54
C LEU A 446 21.78 5.83 26.75
N GLY A 447 20.88 4.88 26.99
CA GLY A 447 19.80 5.04 27.98
C GLY A 447 18.78 6.12 27.57
N ILE A 448 18.66 6.38 26.27
CA ILE A 448 17.73 7.36 25.68
C ILE A 448 16.76 6.60 24.77
N PRO A 449 15.46 6.62 25.05
CA PRO A 449 14.47 5.99 24.16
C PRO A 449 14.35 6.77 22.83
N ARG A 450 14.03 6.08 21.73
CA ARG A 450 13.85 6.70 20.42
C ARG A 450 12.81 7.83 20.42
N THR A 451 11.80 7.72 21.27
CA THR A 451 10.76 8.75 21.44
C THR A 451 11.30 10.09 21.93
N GLU A 452 12.42 10.08 22.65
CA GLU A 452 13.09 11.28 23.16
C GLU A 452 14.31 11.71 22.31
N ALA A 453 14.70 10.92 21.34
CA ALA A 453 15.95 11.08 20.58
C ALA A 453 16.14 12.49 20.01
N MET A 454 15.10 13.04 19.36
CA MET A 454 15.17 14.39 18.78
C MET A 454 15.21 15.49 19.85
N ALA A 455 14.47 15.36 20.94
CA ALA A 455 14.51 16.32 22.04
C ALA A 455 15.91 16.35 22.70
N ARG A 456 16.51 15.19 22.93
CA ARG A 456 17.88 15.09 23.46
C ARG A 456 18.93 15.64 22.49
N LEU A 457 18.78 15.37 21.19
CA LEU A 457 19.66 15.96 20.19
C LEU A 457 19.60 17.50 20.22
N GLN A 458 18.42 18.08 20.34
CA GLN A 458 18.23 19.53 20.44
C GLN A 458 18.87 20.09 21.73
N GLU A 459 18.71 19.39 22.85
CA GLU A 459 19.31 19.75 24.11
C GLU A 459 20.86 19.78 24.02
N PHE A 460 21.49 18.74 23.43
CA PHE A 460 22.94 18.66 23.28
C PHE A 460 23.49 19.61 22.23
N SER A 461 22.77 19.88 21.16
CA SER A 461 23.23 20.73 20.05
C SER A 461 22.87 22.20 20.19
N GLY A 462 21.88 22.53 21.02
CA GLY A 462 21.30 23.88 21.13
C GLY A 462 20.52 24.33 19.91
N LEU A 463 20.18 23.39 19.00
CA LEU A 463 19.48 23.67 17.75
C LEU A 463 17.95 23.56 17.91
N ASP A 464 17.23 24.36 17.13
CA ASP A 464 15.77 24.21 16.98
C ASP A 464 15.41 22.93 16.18
N PRO A 465 14.14 22.49 16.17
CA PRO A 465 13.75 21.26 15.50
C PRO A 465 14.04 21.23 14.01
N VAL A 466 13.99 22.37 13.31
CA VAL A 466 14.28 22.46 11.88
C VAL A 466 15.78 22.31 11.63
N ALA A 467 16.59 23.08 12.35
CA ALA A 467 18.05 23.03 12.24
C ALA A 467 18.62 21.66 12.65
N ALA A 468 18.06 21.02 13.70
CA ALA A 468 18.45 19.66 14.10
C ALA A 468 18.10 18.63 13.00
N THR A 469 16.96 18.77 12.32
CA THR A 469 16.60 17.91 11.18
C THR A 469 17.57 18.12 10.02
N GLN A 470 17.93 19.36 9.70
CA GLN A 470 18.90 19.67 8.65
C GLN A 470 20.31 19.15 8.98
N LEU A 471 20.73 19.25 10.24
CA LEU A 471 22.00 18.67 10.71
C LEU A 471 22.08 17.17 10.38
N LEU A 472 21.04 16.40 10.73
CA LEU A 472 20.98 14.96 10.43
C LEU A 472 20.93 14.68 8.93
N TRP A 473 20.16 15.48 8.17
CA TRP A 473 20.06 15.34 6.72
C TRP A 473 21.42 15.51 6.03
N HIS A 474 22.17 16.52 6.39
CA HIS A 474 23.49 16.79 5.81
C HIS A 474 24.58 15.83 6.31
N THR A 475 24.46 15.31 7.54
CA THR A 475 25.45 14.37 8.11
C THR A 475 25.27 12.97 7.53
N TYR A 476 24.04 12.47 7.44
CA TYR A 476 23.77 11.06 7.15
C TYR A 476 23.14 10.79 5.78
N HIS A 477 22.71 11.83 5.04
CA HIS A 477 22.12 11.72 3.70
C HIS A 477 21.03 10.66 3.60
N PRO A 478 19.95 10.72 4.41
CA PRO A 478 18.93 9.67 4.49
C PRO A 478 18.19 9.38 3.17
N HIS A 479 18.24 10.29 2.20
CA HIS A 479 17.69 10.07 0.86
C HIS A 479 18.36 8.91 0.09
N VAL A 480 19.57 8.51 0.47
CA VAL A 480 20.31 7.40 -0.16
C VAL A 480 19.58 6.05 -0.01
N ILE A 481 18.68 5.93 0.97
CA ILE A 481 17.85 4.72 1.16
C ILE A 481 17.04 4.33 -0.08
N TRP A 482 16.78 5.24 -1.00
CA TRP A 482 16.01 4.99 -2.22
C TRP A 482 16.81 4.30 -3.32
N LEU A 483 18.15 4.36 -3.28
CA LEU A 483 19.04 3.78 -4.29
C LEU A 483 18.89 2.27 -4.43
N PRO A 484 18.84 1.45 -3.37
CA PRO A 484 18.64 0.01 -3.52
C PRO A 484 17.35 -0.35 -4.25
N PHE A 485 16.25 0.34 -3.93
CA PHE A 485 14.96 0.10 -4.57
C PHE A 485 14.95 0.54 -6.03
N ALA A 486 15.52 1.69 -6.34
CA ALA A 486 15.66 2.15 -7.71
C ALA A 486 16.57 1.22 -8.53
N ALA A 487 17.67 0.74 -7.96
CA ALA A 487 18.55 -0.22 -8.62
C ALA A 487 17.82 -1.53 -8.95
N ILE A 488 17.02 -2.07 -8.02
CA ILE A 488 16.19 -3.25 -8.26
C ILE A 488 15.16 -2.96 -9.37
N GLY A 489 14.53 -1.78 -9.36
CA GLY A 489 13.62 -1.34 -10.42
C GLY A 489 14.32 -1.27 -11.79
N ILE A 490 15.53 -0.73 -11.85
CA ILE A 490 16.34 -0.66 -13.08
C ILE A 490 16.67 -2.08 -13.59
N VAL A 491 17.09 -2.97 -12.70
CA VAL A 491 17.34 -4.38 -13.05
C VAL A 491 16.07 -5.04 -13.62
N ALA A 492 14.91 -4.78 -12.99
CA ALA A 492 13.62 -5.27 -13.50
C ALA A 492 13.31 -4.71 -14.89
N ALA A 493 13.55 -3.41 -15.14
CA ALA A 493 13.31 -2.79 -16.43
C ALA A 493 14.24 -3.34 -17.51
N ILE A 494 15.53 -3.52 -17.22
CA ILE A 494 16.49 -4.15 -18.14
C ILE A 494 16.09 -5.61 -18.44
N ALA A 495 15.72 -6.36 -17.42
CA ALA A 495 15.27 -7.73 -17.56
C ALA A 495 13.98 -7.82 -18.41
N LEU A 496 13.02 -6.90 -18.21
CA LEU A 496 11.81 -6.81 -19.03
C LEU A 496 12.14 -6.46 -20.49
N PHE A 497 13.10 -5.57 -20.72
CA PHE A 497 13.55 -5.23 -22.08
C PHE A 497 14.14 -6.44 -22.79
N ILE A 498 15.02 -7.19 -22.13
CA ILE A 498 15.62 -8.42 -22.66
C ILE A 498 14.54 -9.47 -22.92
N PHE A 499 13.66 -9.68 -21.92
CA PHE A 499 12.52 -10.58 -22.03
C PHE A 499 11.63 -10.21 -23.23
N GLY A 500 11.31 -8.92 -23.41
CA GLY A 500 10.52 -8.45 -24.54
C GLY A 500 11.20 -8.68 -25.90
N ARG A 501 12.55 -8.63 -25.98
CA ARG A 501 13.29 -8.99 -27.18
C ARG A 501 13.24 -10.48 -27.48
N MET A 502 13.35 -11.32 -26.44
CA MET A 502 13.21 -12.78 -26.57
C MET A 502 11.78 -13.16 -26.94
N ALA A 503 10.80 -12.52 -26.34
CA ALA A 503 9.38 -12.76 -26.56
C ALA A 503 8.95 -12.52 -28.03
N ARG A 504 9.59 -11.58 -28.73
CA ARG A 504 9.33 -11.37 -30.17
C ARG A 504 9.63 -12.59 -31.05
N LYS A 505 10.43 -13.53 -30.56
CA LYS A 505 10.76 -14.77 -31.26
C LYS A 505 9.73 -15.88 -31.01
N TRP A 506 8.81 -15.67 -30.07
CA TRP A 506 7.77 -16.65 -29.74
C TRP A 506 6.52 -16.36 -30.57
N SER A 507 5.98 -17.36 -31.25
CA SER A 507 4.82 -17.24 -32.13
C SER A 507 3.56 -16.70 -31.42
N ASP A 508 3.52 -16.86 -30.11
CA ASP A 508 2.37 -16.47 -29.27
C ASP A 508 2.30 -14.96 -29.01
N MET A 509 3.33 -14.19 -29.39
CA MET A 509 3.51 -12.77 -29.08
C MET A 509 3.27 -11.83 -30.27
N ASN A 510 2.76 -12.35 -31.39
CA ASN A 510 2.43 -11.56 -32.58
C ASN A 510 1.05 -10.87 -32.47
N ALA A 511 0.54 -10.68 -31.24
CA ALA A 511 -0.67 -9.93 -30.99
C ALA A 511 -0.40 -8.46 -30.64
#